data_34c16c7b7cf3773728706d27f78ffa9f
#
_entry.id   34c16c7b7cf3773728706d27f78ffa9f
#
_cell.length_a   1.000
_cell.length_b   1.000
_cell.length_c   1.000
_cell.angle_alpha   90.00
_cell.angle_beta   90.00
_cell.angle_gamma   90.00
#
_symmetry.space_group_name_H-M   'P 1'
#
loop_
_entity.id
_entity.type
_entity.pdbx_description
1 polymer ?
#
loop_
_entity_poly.entity_id
_entity_poly.type
_entity_poly.pdbx_seq_one_letter_code
_entity_poly.pdbx_strand_id
1 'polypeptide(L)'
;MFNRHAVVGAAVGVVRGGRMEFAGHGSADIATHRPITEDTIFRIASISKTFTAIAVMQLWERGLIDLDDPANDHLRAYRLIPDDPAFGPVTIRHLLTHTSGVGETAHPSRVLGPDFGESVAPGAPVPPLSVYYRRGLRVGAEPGTRWTYTNHGFATLGQIVADVTGTALADHLREHVFLPLGMTATSLTPPDQALCRATGYTLRAHGPEAVTHREMITAGAASIYSTPRDMGRYLSALLDGGRNEYGAVLHPDTLTLMFAPQYQPDPRVPGMGFGFFRGSAGGHRVIEHQGILPGFNSQIWLAPDDRLGLMALVTGGRQAMLWLPAETATLMHGLLGVAEPAIRDDVAHHPEIWSEICGYYPMSGSLTDVRARSMVGAGVEVRISGGLPVLRVLTPIPALLRGLRLHPDDPDDPFVFRIDLTRWGLGTGRIVFGHDVGTGGMAMHFDLIPMTLRKSGWLSAARRRRMPR
;
A
#
# COMPACT_ATOMS: atom_id res chain seq x y z
N MET A 1 2.72 19.25 -11.27
CA MET A 1 2.46 17.82 -11.48
C MET A 1 2.17 17.50 -12.96
N PHE A 2 1.01 17.78 -13.54
CA PHE A 2 0.61 17.30 -14.87
C PHE A 2 1.38 17.89 -16.07
N ASN A 3 2.06 19.03 -15.92
CA ASN A 3 2.99 19.52 -16.93
C ASN A 3 4.29 18.71 -17.06
N ARG A 4 4.61 17.91 -16.05
CA ARG A 4 5.79 17.03 -16.01
C ARG A 4 5.48 15.58 -16.40
N HIS A 5 4.24 15.17 -16.22
CA HIS A 5 3.80 13.79 -16.44
C HIS A 5 2.63 13.75 -17.40
N ALA A 6 2.76 13.02 -18.49
CA ALA A 6 1.67 12.80 -19.42
C ALA A 6 0.59 11.92 -18.75
N VAL A 7 -0.64 12.41 -18.73
CA VAL A 7 -1.83 11.71 -18.25
C VAL A 7 -2.99 11.94 -19.22
N VAL A 8 -3.94 11.02 -19.27
CA VAL A 8 -5.17 11.21 -20.03
C VAL A 8 -6.15 12.06 -19.23
N GLY A 9 -6.35 11.71 -17.97
CA GLY A 9 -7.22 12.45 -17.07
C GLY A 9 -6.74 12.33 -15.63
N ALA A 10 -6.97 13.40 -14.85
CA ALA A 10 -6.62 13.44 -13.46
C ALA A 10 -7.54 14.34 -12.66
N ALA A 11 -7.79 13.97 -11.42
CA ALA A 11 -8.49 14.74 -10.40
C ALA A 11 -7.58 14.90 -9.19
N VAL A 12 -7.46 16.13 -8.68
CA VAL A 12 -6.77 16.42 -7.42
C VAL A 12 -7.74 17.13 -6.51
N GLY A 13 -7.82 16.71 -5.26
CA GLY A 13 -8.63 17.35 -4.22
C GLY A 13 -7.80 17.59 -2.98
N VAL A 14 -7.88 18.81 -2.44
CA VAL A 14 -7.29 19.18 -1.14
C VAL A 14 -8.44 19.44 -0.17
N VAL A 15 -8.45 18.75 0.95
CA VAL A 15 -9.45 18.89 2.02
C VAL A 15 -8.81 19.63 3.19
N ARG A 16 -9.45 20.73 3.58
CA ARG A 16 -9.05 21.53 4.74
C ARG A 16 -10.29 22.05 5.45
N GLY A 17 -10.38 21.80 6.77
CA GLY A 17 -11.52 22.26 7.57
C GLY A 17 -12.89 21.78 7.07
N GLY A 18 -12.98 20.54 6.57
CA GLY A 18 -14.21 19.94 6.05
C GLY A 18 -14.60 20.38 4.64
N ARG A 19 -13.83 21.25 3.99
CA ARG A 19 -14.07 21.70 2.61
C ARG A 19 -13.01 21.14 1.66
N MET A 20 -13.44 20.77 0.46
CA MET A 20 -12.56 20.30 -0.61
C MET A 20 -12.40 21.38 -1.68
N GLU A 21 -11.16 21.70 -2.00
CA GLU A 21 -10.77 22.39 -3.23
C GLU A 21 -10.44 21.34 -4.28
N PHE A 22 -10.98 21.49 -5.49
CA PHE A 22 -10.88 20.52 -6.57
C PHE A 22 -10.21 21.11 -7.81
N ALA A 23 -9.37 20.31 -8.46
CA ALA A 23 -8.83 20.58 -9.79
C ALA A 23 -8.93 19.33 -10.67
N GLY A 24 -9.63 19.45 -11.80
CA GLY A 24 -9.71 18.46 -12.86
C GLY A 24 -8.78 18.78 -14.02
N HIS A 25 -8.17 17.76 -14.62
CA HIS A 25 -7.30 17.90 -15.79
C HIS A 25 -7.59 16.80 -16.82
N GLY A 26 -7.61 17.16 -18.10
CA GLY A 26 -7.78 16.22 -19.21
C GLY A 26 -9.17 15.60 -19.31
N SER A 27 -9.23 14.37 -19.81
CA SER A 27 -10.47 13.69 -20.18
C SER A 27 -10.76 12.46 -19.32
N ALA A 28 -12.01 12.33 -18.92
CA ALA A 28 -12.55 11.10 -18.33
C ALA A 28 -12.70 9.99 -19.38
N ASP A 29 -13.01 10.39 -20.60
CA ASP A 29 -13.13 9.50 -21.74
C ASP A 29 -12.74 10.27 -23.02
N ILE A 30 -11.74 9.75 -23.75
CA ILE A 30 -11.22 10.40 -24.97
C ILE A 30 -12.23 10.30 -26.09
N ALA A 31 -12.90 9.16 -26.24
CA ALA A 31 -13.79 8.92 -27.37
C ALA A 31 -15.02 9.85 -27.36
N THR A 32 -15.46 10.23 -26.17
CA THR A 32 -16.61 11.12 -25.96
C THR A 32 -16.20 12.54 -25.58
N HIS A 33 -14.91 12.84 -25.48
CA HIS A 33 -14.36 14.14 -25.06
C HIS A 33 -14.88 14.65 -23.71
N ARG A 34 -15.26 13.74 -22.80
CA ARG A 34 -15.78 14.13 -21.49
C ARG A 34 -14.64 14.63 -20.58
N PRO A 35 -14.77 15.83 -20.00
CA PRO A 35 -13.77 16.34 -19.06
C PRO A 35 -13.82 15.59 -17.71
N ILE A 36 -12.75 15.69 -16.94
CA ILE A 36 -12.75 15.31 -15.53
C ILE A 36 -13.50 16.35 -14.72
N THR A 37 -14.45 15.90 -13.89
CA THR A 37 -15.24 16.70 -12.95
C THR A 37 -15.21 16.10 -11.56
N GLU A 38 -15.76 16.80 -10.57
CA GLU A 38 -15.93 16.29 -9.21
C GLU A 38 -16.81 15.04 -9.14
N ASP A 39 -17.68 14.84 -10.13
CA ASP A 39 -18.63 13.73 -10.22
C ASP A 39 -18.16 12.62 -11.17
N THR A 40 -16.96 12.74 -11.73
CA THR A 40 -16.35 11.66 -12.53
C THR A 40 -16.05 10.46 -11.64
N ILE A 41 -16.57 9.28 -12.01
CA ILE A 41 -16.39 8.04 -11.25
C ILE A 41 -15.08 7.36 -11.67
N PHE A 42 -14.16 7.20 -10.74
CA PHE A 42 -12.91 6.47 -10.90
C PHE A 42 -12.96 5.11 -10.17
N ARG A 43 -12.14 4.19 -10.60
CA ARG A 43 -11.75 3.04 -9.76
C ARG A 43 -10.64 3.49 -8.83
N ILE A 44 -10.88 3.42 -7.52
CA ILE A 44 -9.90 3.87 -6.52
C ILE A 44 -8.92 2.76 -6.09
N ALA A 45 -9.08 1.57 -6.68
CA ALA A 45 -8.18 0.44 -6.49
C ALA A 45 -7.96 0.12 -4.99
N SER A 46 -6.71 -0.07 -4.56
CA SER A 46 -6.38 -0.51 -3.20
C SER A 46 -6.76 0.47 -2.09
N ILE A 47 -7.15 1.71 -2.38
CA ILE A 47 -7.80 2.58 -1.38
C ILE A 47 -9.06 1.91 -0.82
N SER A 48 -9.68 0.97 -1.55
CA SER A 48 -10.79 0.11 -1.08
C SER A 48 -10.48 -0.57 0.26
N LYS A 49 -9.22 -0.89 0.53
CA LYS A 49 -8.81 -1.54 1.78
C LYS A 49 -9.11 -0.70 3.02
N THR A 50 -8.99 0.61 2.89
CA THR A 50 -9.28 1.53 4.00
C THR A 50 -10.74 1.48 4.41
N PHE A 51 -11.65 1.33 3.46
CA PHE A 51 -13.09 1.16 3.71
C PHE A 51 -13.41 -0.22 4.32
N THR A 52 -12.76 -1.28 3.82
CA THR A 52 -12.89 -2.62 4.42
C THR A 52 -12.36 -2.62 5.85
N ALA A 53 -11.25 -1.94 6.14
CA ALA A 53 -10.73 -1.78 7.49
C ALA A 53 -11.73 -1.06 8.40
N ILE A 54 -12.38 0.02 7.93
CA ILE A 54 -13.44 0.71 8.68
C ILE A 54 -14.58 -0.26 9.01
N ALA A 55 -15.07 -1.04 8.04
CA ALA A 55 -16.14 -2.01 8.29
C ALA A 55 -15.74 -3.06 9.36
N VAL A 56 -14.50 -3.55 9.32
CA VAL A 56 -13.97 -4.46 10.36
C VAL A 56 -13.92 -3.77 11.72
N MET A 57 -13.46 -2.53 11.79
CA MET A 57 -13.40 -1.78 13.05
C MET A 57 -14.78 -1.43 13.60
N GLN A 58 -15.80 -1.27 12.75
CA GLN A 58 -17.20 -1.15 13.18
C GLN A 58 -17.70 -2.44 13.87
N LEU A 59 -17.27 -3.61 13.40
CA LEU A 59 -17.61 -4.88 14.08
C LEU A 59 -16.89 -4.98 15.42
N TRP A 60 -15.64 -4.55 15.50
CA TRP A 60 -14.87 -4.49 16.74
C TRP A 60 -15.51 -3.52 17.75
N GLU A 61 -15.91 -2.30 17.36
CA GLU A 61 -16.61 -1.35 18.22
C GLU A 61 -17.91 -1.92 18.81
N ARG A 62 -18.58 -2.79 18.05
CA ARG A 62 -19.82 -3.45 18.48
C ARG A 62 -19.58 -4.71 19.32
N GLY A 63 -18.32 -5.09 19.56
CA GLY A 63 -17.95 -6.32 20.28
C GLY A 63 -18.33 -7.62 19.56
N LEU A 64 -18.49 -7.58 18.21
CA LEU A 64 -18.82 -8.74 17.40
C LEU A 64 -17.57 -9.55 17.02
N ILE A 65 -16.41 -8.96 17.09
CA ILE A 65 -15.08 -9.57 16.87
C ILE A 65 -14.08 -8.93 17.81
N ASP A 66 -13.00 -9.64 18.15
CA ASP A 66 -11.78 -9.06 18.71
C ASP A 66 -10.68 -9.03 17.66
N LEU A 67 -9.77 -8.04 17.76
CA LEU A 67 -8.66 -7.89 16.80
C LEU A 67 -7.67 -9.07 16.89
N ASP A 68 -7.57 -9.69 18.02
CA ASP A 68 -6.67 -10.80 18.29
C ASP A 68 -7.37 -12.19 18.19
N ASP A 69 -8.67 -12.20 17.86
CA ASP A 69 -9.39 -13.44 17.54
C ASP A 69 -8.74 -14.14 16.32
N PRO A 70 -8.67 -15.48 16.33
CA PRO A 70 -8.37 -16.25 15.14
C PRO A 70 -9.36 -15.94 14.02
N ALA A 71 -8.88 -15.48 12.87
CA ALA A 71 -9.72 -15.12 11.74
C ALA A 71 -10.63 -16.27 11.27
N ASN A 72 -10.19 -17.51 11.46
CA ASN A 72 -10.99 -18.69 11.13
C ASN A 72 -12.23 -18.87 12.03
N ASP A 73 -12.32 -18.24 13.19
CA ASP A 73 -13.50 -18.33 14.06
C ASP A 73 -14.66 -17.51 13.49
N HIS A 74 -14.35 -16.48 12.72
CA HIS A 74 -15.30 -15.59 12.07
C HIS A 74 -15.48 -15.87 10.56
N LEU A 75 -14.62 -16.70 9.94
CA LEU A 75 -14.64 -17.01 8.52
C LEU A 75 -15.40 -18.32 8.26
N ARG A 76 -16.55 -18.24 7.58
CA ARG A 76 -17.42 -19.39 7.28
C ARG A 76 -17.27 -19.90 5.86
N ALA A 77 -17.00 -19.00 4.89
CA ALA A 77 -17.00 -19.30 3.47
C ALA A 77 -15.86 -20.25 3.03
N TYR A 78 -14.70 -20.19 3.71
CA TYR A 78 -13.51 -21.03 3.49
C TYR A 78 -12.63 -21.03 4.74
N ARG A 79 -11.39 -21.55 4.65
CA ARG A 79 -10.43 -21.57 5.77
C ARG A 79 -9.08 -21.01 5.36
N LEU A 80 -8.41 -20.35 6.27
CA LEU A 80 -6.97 -20.07 6.23
C LEU A 80 -6.25 -21.33 6.70
N ILE A 81 -5.35 -21.86 5.86
CA ILE A 81 -4.68 -23.14 6.10
C ILE A 81 -3.18 -22.89 6.20
N PRO A 82 -2.56 -23.11 7.36
CA PRO A 82 -1.10 -22.95 7.51
C PRO A 82 -0.36 -24.00 6.69
N ASP A 83 0.78 -23.62 6.11
CA ASP A 83 1.69 -24.54 5.42
C ASP A 83 2.45 -25.41 6.41
N ASP A 84 2.72 -24.88 7.62
CA ASP A 84 3.33 -25.57 8.74
C ASP A 84 2.33 -25.66 9.91
N PRO A 85 2.05 -26.87 10.45
CA PRO A 85 1.16 -27.03 11.59
C PRO A 85 1.65 -26.34 12.88
N ALA A 86 2.92 -25.96 12.94
CA ALA A 86 3.49 -25.23 14.07
C ALA A 86 3.14 -23.73 14.06
N PHE A 87 2.65 -23.21 12.92
CA PHE A 87 2.24 -21.81 12.85
C PHE A 87 1.03 -21.53 13.76
N GLY A 88 1.10 -20.42 14.47
CA GLY A 88 -0.01 -19.88 15.22
C GLY A 88 -1.19 -19.48 14.33
N PRO A 89 -2.35 -19.16 14.90
CA PRO A 89 -3.52 -18.74 14.14
C PRO A 89 -3.30 -17.36 13.52
N VAL A 90 -3.82 -17.16 12.31
CA VAL A 90 -3.95 -15.82 11.72
C VAL A 90 -5.04 -15.07 12.47
N THR A 91 -4.74 -13.89 12.97
CA THR A 91 -5.72 -13.02 13.65
C THR A 91 -6.26 -11.94 12.71
N ILE A 92 -7.36 -11.27 13.12
CA ILE A 92 -7.91 -10.10 12.42
C ILE A 92 -6.84 -9.00 12.30
N ARG A 93 -6.08 -8.74 13.37
CA ARG A 93 -4.95 -7.80 13.39
C ARG A 93 -3.91 -8.13 12.33
N HIS A 94 -3.54 -9.39 12.19
CA HIS A 94 -2.57 -9.84 11.18
C HIS A 94 -3.05 -9.56 9.75
N LEU A 95 -4.34 -9.70 9.47
CA LEU A 95 -4.93 -9.39 8.16
C LEU A 95 -4.92 -7.88 7.89
N LEU A 96 -5.33 -7.05 8.89
CA LEU A 96 -5.37 -5.59 8.80
C LEU A 96 -3.99 -4.95 8.59
N THR A 97 -2.92 -5.60 9.05
CA THR A 97 -1.54 -5.11 8.99
C THR A 97 -0.67 -5.77 7.92
N HIS A 98 -1.24 -6.63 7.07
CA HIS A 98 -0.50 -7.41 6.07
C HIS A 98 0.61 -8.30 6.67
N THR A 99 0.43 -8.80 7.88
CA THR A 99 1.35 -9.70 8.57
C THR A 99 0.79 -11.12 8.74
N SER A 100 -0.26 -11.45 8.02
CA SER A 100 -0.98 -12.74 8.15
C SER A 100 -0.21 -13.96 7.63
N GLY A 101 0.93 -13.77 6.95
CA GLY A 101 1.63 -14.86 6.28
C GLY A 101 0.98 -15.35 4.98
N VAL A 102 -0.16 -14.77 4.58
CA VAL A 102 -0.79 -15.00 3.27
C VAL A 102 0.06 -14.35 2.20
N GLY A 103 0.39 -15.07 1.13
CA GLY A 103 1.18 -14.57 0.01
C GLY A 103 0.42 -13.65 -0.93
N GLU A 104 1.14 -13.10 -1.91
CA GLU A 104 0.55 -12.19 -2.93
C GLU A 104 -0.37 -12.90 -3.92
N THR A 105 -0.29 -14.21 -4.06
CA THR A 105 -1.12 -15.01 -4.97
C THR A 105 -1.80 -16.15 -4.22
N ALA A 106 -3.08 -16.37 -4.50
CA ALA A 106 -3.83 -17.46 -3.87
C ALA A 106 -3.32 -18.85 -4.27
N HIS A 107 -2.73 -18.97 -5.46
CA HIS A 107 -2.16 -20.21 -5.97
C HIS A 107 -1.05 -19.92 -6.99
N PRO A 108 0.10 -20.62 -6.91
CA PRO A 108 1.25 -20.36 -7.81
C PRO A 108 0.93 -20.37 -9.30
N SER A 109 0.03 -21.26 -9.76
CA SER A 109 -0.39 -21.34 -11.17
C SER A 109 -1.12 -20.10 -11.67
N ARG A 110 -1.59 -19.22 -10.80
CA ARG A 110 -2.33 -18.01 -11.17
C ARG A 110 -1.44 -16.80 -11.41
N VAL A 111 -0.15 -16.86 -11.07
CA VAL A 111 0.84 -15.78 -11.30
C VAL A 111 0.85 -15.29 -12.73
N LEU A 112 0.64 -16.18 -13.71
CA LEU A 112 0.61 -15.84 -15.13
C LEU A 112 -0.78 -15.39 -15.63
N GLY A 113 -1.79 -15.42 -14.78
CA GLY A 113 -3.13 -14.95 -15.13
C GLY A 113 -3.25 -13.42 -15.08
N PRO A 114 -4.31 -12.85 -15.70
CA PRO A 114 -4.59 -11.43 -15.58
C PRO A 114 -4.69 -11.00 -14.11
N ASP A 115 -4.04 -9.87 -13.79
CA ASP A 115 -3.99 -9.34 -12.41
C ASP A 115 -3.57 -10.40 -11.38
N PHE A 116 -2.61 -11.27 -11.75
CA PHE A 116 -2.16 -12.42 -10.95
C PHE A 116 -3.30 -13.40 -10.59
N GLY A 117 -4.30 -13.50 -11.46
CA GLY A 117 -5.48 -14.35 -11.28
C GLY A 117 -6.53 -13.81 -10.33
N GLU A 118 -6.44 -12.52 -9.97
CA GLU A 118 -7.37 -11.85 -9.07
C GLU A 118 -8.56 -11.18 -9.78
N SER A 119 -8.61 -11.18 -11.12
CA SER A 119 -9.72 -10.64 -11.91
C SER A 119 -10.38 -11.67 -12.78
N VAL A 120 -11.63 -11.38 -13.19
CA VAL A 120 -12.37 -12.21 -14.14
C VAL A 120 -12.22 -11.67 -15.57
N ALA A 121 -12.53 -12.52 -16.55
CA ALA A 121 -12.65 -12.08 -17.95
C ALA A 121 -13.75 -11.02 -18.08
N PRO A 122 -13.65 -10.10 -19.06
CA PRO A 122 -14.67 -9.08 -19.28
C PRO A 122 -16.06 -9.70 -19.44
N GLY A 123 -17.04 -9.18 -18.69
CA GLY A 123 -18.43 -9.66 -18.71
C GLY A 123 -18.65 -11.00 -17.99
N ALA A 124 -17.61 -11.66 -17.49
CA ALA A 124 -17.79 -12.88 -16.71
C ALA A 124 -18.24 -12.55 -15.27
N PRO A 125 -19.10 -13.39 -14.68
CA PRO A 125 -19.54 -13.20 -13.30
C PRO A 125 -18.36 -13.38 -12.34
N VAL A 126 -18.30 -12.53 -11.30
CA VAL A 126 -17.31 -12.66 -10.24
C VAL A 126 -17.68 -13.85 -9.36
N PRO A 127 -16.81 -14.87 -9.23
CA PRO A 127 -17.11 -16.03 -8.40
C PRO A 127 -17.12 -15.64 -6.91
N PRO A 128 -17.98 -16.25 -6.09
CA PRO A 128 -17.88 -16.11 -4.64
C PRO A 128 -16.50 -16.55 -4.12
N LEU A 129 -16.02 -15.95 -3.05
CA LEU A 129 -14.72 -16.30 -2.45
C LEU A 129 -14.69 -17.76 -1.97
N SER A 130 -15.83 -18.34 -1.54
CA SER A 130 -15.97 -19.76 -1.23
C SER A 130 -15.63 -20.69 -2.41
N VAL A 131 -15.96 -20.26 -3.63
CA VAL A 131 -15.60 -20.99 -4.86
C VAL A 131 -14.15 -20.73 -5.25
N TYR A 132 -13.71 -19.48 -5.15
CA TYR A 132 -12.35 -19.09 -5.50
C TYR A 132 -11.31 -19.73 -4.57
N TYR A 133 -11.57 -19.76 -3.25
CA TYR A 133 -10.74 -20.40 -2.23
C TYR A 133 -11.28 -21.78 -1.78
N ARG A 134 -11.95 -22.54 -2.64
CA ARG A 134 -12.55 -23.84 -2.30
C ARG A 134 -11.58 -24.86 -1.66
N ARG A 135 -10.28 -24.69 -1.87
CA ARG A 135 -9.21 -25.51 -1.26
C ARG A 135 -8.57 -24.85 -0.04
N GLY A 136 -9.18 -23.76 0.46
CA GLY A 136 -8.60 -22.87 1.47
C GLY A 136 -7.60 -21.89 0.89
N LEU A 137 -7.27 -20.87 1.67
CA LEU A 137 -6.24 -19.89 1.38
C LEU A 137 -4.99 -20.20 2.22
N ARG A 138 -3.86 -20.41 1.55
CA ARG A 138 -2.63 -20.87 2.21
C ARG A 138 -1.94 -19.75 2.96
N VAL A 139 -1.41 -20.07 4.15
CA VAL A 139 -0.59 -19.22 5.01
C VAL A 139 0.84 -19.76 4.96
N GLY A 140 1.70 -19.11 4.18
CA GLY A 140 3.05 -19.59 3.85
C GLY A 140 4.16 -19.07 4.79
N ALA A 141 3.81 -18.31 5.82
CA ALA A 141 4.73 -17.84 6.85
C ALA A 141 4.02 -17.72 8.19
N GLU A 142 4.78 -17.84 9.29
CA GLU A 142 4.26 -17.61 10.65
C GLU A 142 3.62 -16.23 10.75
N PRO A 143 2.32 -16.11 11.15
CA PRO A 143 1.63 -14.85 11.32
C PRO A 143 2.36 -13.91 12.29
N GLY A 144 2.35 -12.61 11.98
CA GLY A 144 3.02 -11.57 12.78
C GLY A 144 4.51 -11.40 12.50
N THR A 145 5.19 -12.37 11.85
CA THR A 145 6.66 -12.37 11.73
C THR A 145 7.18 -11.60 10.52
N ARG A 146 6.33 -11.41 9.50
CA ARG A 146 6.72 -10.78 8.23
C ARG A 146 5.57 -9.97 7.64
N TRP A 147 5.91 -8.78 7.19
CA TRP A 147 5.00 -7.99 6.37
C TRP A 147 5.04 -8.47 4.90
N THR A 148 3.88 -8.73 4.33
CA THR A 148 3.68 -9.07 2.91
C THR A 148 2.37 -8.47 2.45
N TYR A 149 2.45 -7.46 1.57
CA TYR A 149 1.22 -6.86 1.01
C TYR A 149 0.42 -7.90 0.25
N THR A 150 -0.86 -8.07 0.60
CA THR A 150 -1.71 -9.05 -0.05
C THR A 150 -3.15 -8.56 -0.20
N ASN A 151 -3.72 -8.70 -1.39
CA ASN A 151 -5.15 -8.46 -1.63
C ASN A 151 -6.00 -9.54 -0.98
N HIS A 152 -5.49 -10.78 -0.91
CA HIS A 152 -6.21 -11.93 -0.35
C HIS A 152 -6.52 -11.77 1.14
N GLY A 153 -5.65 -11.10 1.90
CA GLY A 153 -5.90 -10.75 3.30
C GLY A 153 -7.12 -9.82 3.45
N PHE A 154 -7.21 -8.78 2.63
CA PHE A 154 -8.33 -7.84 2.66
C PHE A 154 -9.62 -8.40 2.01
N ALA A 155 -9.50 -9.29 1.03
CA ALA A 155 -10.64 -10.08 0.56
C ALA A 155 -11.20 -10.96 1.70
N THR A 156 -10.31 -11.54 2.52
CA THR A 156 -10.70 -12.33 3.70
C THR A 156 -11.38 -11.46 4.76
N LEU A 157 -10.87 -10.26 5.04
CA LEU A 157 -11.52 -9.30 5.95
C LEU A 157 -12.92 -8.92 5.44
N GLY A 158 -13.06 -8.64 4.14
CA GLY A 158 -14.37 -8.39 3.54
C GLY A 158 -15.33 -9.57 3.64
N GLN A 159 -14.82 -10.81 3.53
CA GLN A 159 -15.62 -12.03 3.74
C GLN A 159 -16.01 -12.19 5.21
N ILE A 160 -15.11 -11.90 6.16
CA ILE A 160 -15.42 -11.92 7.60
C ILE A 160 -16.55 -10.93 7.92
N VAL A 161 -16.49 -9.71 7.36
CA VAL A 161 -17.60 -8.75 7.52
C VAL A 161 -18.92 -9.38 7.05
N ALA A 162 -18.93 -10.01 5.89
CA ALA A 162 -20.13 -10.65 5.36
C ALA A 162 -20.59 -11.85 6.22
N ASP A 163 -19.66 -12.68 6.67
CA ASP A 163 -19.96 -13.91 7.44
C ASP A 163 -20.48 -13.59 8.86
N VAL A 164 -19.98 -12.50 9.48
CA VAL A 164 -20.39 -12.05 10.83
C VAL A 164 -21.74 -11.34 10.77
N THR A 165 -21.95 -10.49 9.78
CA THR A 165 -23.18 -9.66 9.67
C THR A 165 -24.32 -10.38 8.95
N GLY A 166 -24.04 -11.41 8.17
CA GLY A 166 -25.01 -12.06 7.28
C GLY A 166 -25.38 -11.20 6.06
N THR A 167 -24.68 -10.08 5.82
CA THR A 167 -24.97 -9.12 4.74
C THR A 167 -23.77 -9.07 3.79
N ALA A 168 -24.00 -9.02 2.48
CA ALA A 168 -22.91 -8.90 1.53
C ALA A 168 -22.05 -7.66 1.81
N LEU A 169 -20.73 -7.76 1.61
CA LEU A 169 -19.81 -6.64 1.87
C LEU A 169 -20.22 -5.34 1.14
N ALA A 170 -20.74 -5.47 -0.09
CA ALA A 170 -21.18 -4.31 -0.86
C ALA A 170 -22.33 -3.55 -0.18
N ASP A 171 -23.32 -4.29 0.32
CA ASP A 171 -24.48 -3.72 1.03
C ASP A 171 -24.06 -3.18 2.39
N HIS A 172 -23.21 -3.92 3.12
CA HIS A 172 -22.69 -3.45 4.40
C HIS A 172 -21.93 -2.12 4.25
N LEU A 173 -20.99 -2.02 3.30
CA LEU A 173 -20.26 -0.77 3.04
C LEU A 173 -21.20 0.36 2.62
N ARG A 174 -22.19 0.07 1.77
CA ARG A 174 -23.18 1.07 1.34
C ARG A 174 -23.96 1.61 2.53
N GLU A 175 -24.49 0.73 3.38
CA GLU A 175 -25.40 1.11 4.47
C GLU A 175 -24.68 1.69 5.68
N HIS A 176 -23.49 1.20 5.99
CA HIS A 176 -22.78 1.55 7.22
C HIS A 176 -21.57 2.46 7.01
N VAL A 177 -21.15 2.71 5.75
CA VAL A 177 -20.00 3.58 5.47
C VAL A 177 -20.38 4.66 4.44
N PHE A 178 -20.84 4.28 3.24
CA PHE A 178 -21.03 5.26 2.17
C PHE A 178 -22.20 6.21 2.44
N LEU A 179 -23.39 5.68 2.72
CA LEU A 179 -24.58 6.52 2.97
C LEU A 179 -24.42 7.40 4.21
N PRO A 180 -23.90 6.91 5.35
CA PRO A 180 -23.67 7.76 6.52
C PRO A 180 -22.69 8.91 6.28
N LEU A 181 -21.76 8.77 5.32
CA LEU A 181 -20.85 9.84 4.94
C LEU A 181 -21.32 10.67 3.75
N GLY A 182 -22.54 10.44 3.25
CA GLY A 182 -23.09 11.12 2.08
C GLY A 182 -22.46 10.71 0.75
N MET A 183 -21.71 9.60 0.67
CA MET A 183 -21.00 9.11 -0.52
C MET A 183 -21.94 8.36 -1.46
N THR A 184 -22.88 9.09 -2.05
CA THR A 184 -23.99 8.51 -2.82
C THR A 184 -23.60 8.00 -4.21
N ALA A 185 -22.45 8.39 -4.73
CA ALA A 185 -21.90 7.92 -6.01
C ALA A 185 -20.77 6.88 -5.85
N THR A 186 -20.59 6.35 -4.62
CA THR A 186 -19.58 5.35 -4.29
C THR A 186 -20.20 3.96 -4.17
N SER A 187 -19.57 2.96 -4.77
CA SER A 187 -20.06 1.57 -4.74
C SER A 187 -18.91 0.57 -4.83
N LEU A 188 -19.13 -0.64 -4.31
CA LEU A 188 -18.21 -1.78 -4.47
C LEU A 188 -18.42 -2.51 -5.81
N THR A 189 -19.57 -2.34 -6.43
CA THR A 189 -19.95 -2.91 -7.73
C THR A 189 -19.98 -1.81 -8.79
N PRO A 190 -19.84 -2.17 -10.08
CA PRO A 190 -19.95 -1.19 -11.15
C PRO A 190 -21.26 -0.39 -11.05
N PRO A 191 -21.18 0.96 -11.00
CA PRO A 191 -22.38 1.77 -10.95
C PRO A 191 -23.14 1.76 -12.28
N ASP A 192 -24.47 1.84 -12.23
CA ASP A 192 -25.34 1.91 -13.42
C ASP A 192 -25.08 3.16 -14.27
N GLN A 193 -24.51 4.21 -13.67
CA GLN A 193 -24.14 5.46 -14.33
C GLN A 193 -22.89 5.30 -15.23
N ALA A 194 -22.96 4.42 -16.22
CA ALA A 194 -21.84 4.15 -17.13
C ALA A 194 -21.29 5.42 -17.80
N LEU A 195 -22.15 6.40 -18.09
CA LEU A 195 -21.78 7.67 -18.69
C LEU A 195 -20.93 8.59 -17.78
N CYS A 196 -20.90 8.36 -16.47
CA CYS A 196 -20.09 9.16 -15.54
C CYS A 196 -18.74 8.50 -15.22
N ARG A 197 -18.50 7.25 -15.62
CA ARG A 197 -17.27 6.53 -15.34
C ARG A 197 -16.10 7.01 -16.21
N ALA A 198 -14.95 7.20 -15.59
CA ALA A 198 -13.70 7.36 -16.33
C ALA A 198 -13.32 6.04 -17.01
N THR A 199 -12.78 6.14 -18.22
CA THR A 199 -12.15 5.03 -18.92
C THR A 199 -10.69 4.91 -18.49
N GLY A 200 -10.24 3.70 -18.16
CA GLY A 200 -8.83 3.44 -17.88
C GLY A 200 -8.02 3.40 -19.18
N TYR A 201 -6.84 4.04 -19.18
CA TYR A 201 -5.95 4.05 -20.34
C TYR A 201 -4.54 3.63 -20.01
N THR A 202 -3.86 3.02 -20.97
CA THR A 202 -2.40 2.84 -20.97
C THR A 202 -1.80 3.78 -22.03
N LEU A 203 -0.79 4.57 -21.66
CA LEU A 203 -0.07 5.42 -22.61
C LEU A 203 1.00 4.60 -23.32
N ARG A 204 0.77 4.32 -24.61
CA ARG A 204 1.72 3.66 -25.51
C ARG A 204 2.51 4.69 -26.33
N ALA A 205 3.51 4.22 -27.09
CA ALA A 205 4.27 5.10 -27.99
C ALA A 205 3.41 5.75 -29.10
N HIS A 206 2.33 5.07 -29.50
CA HIS A 206 1.39 5.53 -30.53
C HIS A 206 0.16 6.25 -29.95
N GLY A 207 0.11 6.48 -28.64
CA GLY A 207 -0.98 7.20 -27.98
C GLY A 207 -1.65 6.42 -26.86
N PRO A 208 -2.73 6.96 -26.29
CA PRO A 208 -3.52 6.31 -25.26
C PRO A 208 -4.35 5.17 -25.84
N GLU A 209 -4.30 4.03 -25.16
CA GLU A 209 -5.06 2.81 -25.48
C GLU A 209 -5.97 2.49 -24.30
N ALA A 210 -7.28 2.34 -24.55
CA ALA A 210 -8.25 2.00 -23.51
C ALA A 210 -7.96 0.61 -22.93
N VAL A 211 -7.92 0.51 -21.62
CA VAL A 211 -7.72 -0.76 -20.92
C VAL A 211 -9.04 -1.52 -20.86
N THR A 212 -8.99 -2.79 -21.18
CA THR A 212 -10.13 -3.69 -21.02
C THR A 212 -10.55 -3.76 -19.56
N HIS A 213 -11.79 -3.40 -19.30
CA HIS A 213 -12.36 -3.44 -17.95
C HIS A 213 -12.49 -4.88 -17.43
N ARG A 214 -12.00 -5.14 -16.22
CA ARG A 214 -12.10 -6.41 -15.51
C ARG A 214 -12.56 -6.20 -14.09
N GLU A 215 -13.46 -7.06 -13.60
CA GLU A 215 -13.87 -7.03 -12.19
C GLU A 215 -12.89 -7.85 -11.33
N MET A 216 -12.63 -7.34 -10.12
CA MET A 216 -11.74 -8.01 -9.17
C MET A 216 -12.50 -9.02 -8.34
N ILE A 217 -11.94 -10.23 -8.22
CA ILE A 217 -12.44 -11.28 -7.32
C ILE A 217 -12.20 -10.88 -5.86
N THR A 218 -11.08 -10.20 -5.62
CA THR A 218 -10.69 -9.69 -4.29
C THR A 218 -11.40 -8.37 -3.95
N ALA A 219 -12.72 -8.35 -3.98
CA ALA A 219 -13.55 -7.13 -3.95
C ALA A 219 -13.21 -6.19 -2.78
N GLY A 220 -13.10 -6.70 -1.55
CA GLY A 220 -12.74 -5.90 -0.37
C GLY A 220 -11.35 -5.27 -0.43
N ALA A 221 -10.52 -5.65 -1.40
CA ALA A 221 -9.17 -5.13 -1.56
C ALA A 221 -9.05 -4.05 -2.64
N ALA A 222 -9.89 -4.03 -3.70
CA ALA A 222 -9.60 -3.20 -4.86
C ALA A 222 -10.79 -2.80 -5.75
N SER A 223 -12.04 -3.08 -5.37
CA SER A 223 -13.18 -2.95 -6.29
C SER A 223 -13.98 -1.66 -6.20
N ILE A 224 -13.68 -0.75 -5.27
CA ILE A 224 -14.51 0.45 -5.09
C ILE A 224 -14.37 1.41 -6.27
N TYR A 225 -15.54 1.88 -6.70
CA TYR A 225 -15.75 3.00 -7.60
C TYR A 225 -16.15 4.22 -6.76
N SER A 226 -15.54 5.39 -7.00
CA SER A 226 -15.87 6.60 -6.26
C SER A 226 -15.61 7.85 -7.09
N THR A 227 -16.16 8.98 -6.67
CA THR A 227 -15.94 10.28 -7.27
C THR A 227 -14.99 11.13 -6.42
N PRO A 228 -14.34 12.17 -7.00
CA PRO A 228 -13.58 13.15 -6.23
C PRO A 228 -14.42 13.77 -5.10
N ARG A 229 -15.69 14.10 -5.35
CA ARG A 229 -16.63 14.66 -4.35
C ARG A 229 -16.81 13.71 -3.15
N ASP A 230 -17.10 12.44 -3.41
CA ASP A 230 -17.31 11.46 -2.35
C ASP A 230 -16.01 11.14 -1.59
N MET A 231 -14.87 11.09 -2.31
CA MET A 231 -13.57 10.96 -1.67
C MET A 231 -13.22 12.16 -0.78
N GLY A 232 -13.63 13.39 -1.17
CA GLY A 232 -13.52 14.56 -0.31
C GLY A 232 -14.30 14.43 0.99
N ARG A 233 -15.53 13.89 0.94
CA ARG A 233 -16.37 13.58 2.11
C ARG A 233 -15.70 12.51 3.01
N TYR A 234 -15.12 11.49 2.38
CA TYR A 234 -14.37 10.46 3.07
C TYR A 234 -13.15 11.02 3.80
N LEU A 235 -12.30 11.79 3.11
CA LEU A 235 -11.14 12.41 3.73
C LEU A 235 -11.55 13.38 4.86
N SER A 236 -12.62 14.13 4.68
CA SER A 236 -13.19 15.00 5.72
C SER A 236 -13.54 14.19 6.97
N ALA A 237 -14.18 13.03 6.80
CA ALA A 237 -14.53 12.16 7.91
C ALA A 237 -13.29 11.61 8.63
N LEU A 238 -12.28 11.18 7.88
CA LEU A 238 -11.02 10.69 8.46
C LEU A 238 -10.24 11.78 9.22
N LEU A 239 -10.40 13.04 8.83
CA LEU A 239 -9.77 14.19 9.49
C LEU A 239 -10.56 14.72 10.70
N ASP A 240 -11.83 14.34 10.82
CA ASP A 240 -12.71 14.80 11.91
C ASP A 240 -13.20 13.64 12.79
N GLY A 241 -12.29 12.71 13.12
CA GLY A 241 -12.55 11.64 14.08
C GLY A 241 -13.59 10.61 13.64
N GLY A 242 -13.68 10.31 12.35
CA GLY A 242 -14.58 9.30 11.78
C GLY A 242 -15.96 9.84 11.39
N ARG A 243 -16.14 11.15 11.32
CA ARG A 243 -17.42 11.82 10.99
C ARG A 243 -17.23 12.99 10.04
N ASN A 244 -18.30 13.34 9.31
CA ASN A 244 -18.41 14.56 8.52
C ASN A 244 -19.79 15.21 8.72
N GLU A 245 -20.15 16.18 7.91
CA GLU A 245 -21.44 16.89 7.99
C GLU A 245 -22.68 16.00 7.80
N TYR A 246 -22.52 14.81 7.21
CA TYR A 246 -23.63 13.86 6.94
C TYR A 246 -23.83 12.87 8.10
N GLY A 247 -22.77 12.47 8.79
CA GLY A 247 -22.85 11.52 9.89
C GLY A 247 -21.48 10.98 10.31
N ALA A 248 -21.50 9.88 11.07
CA ALA A 248 -20.32 9.23 11.63
C ALA A 248 -20.29 7.75 11.27
N VAL A 249 -19.09 7.20 11.11
CA VAL A 249 -18.85 5.78 10.79
C VAL A 249 -17.98 5.06 11.83
N LEU A 250 -17.21 5.80 12.63
CA LEU A 250 -16.35 5.27 13.68
C LEU A 250 -16.30 6.25 14.86
N HIS A 251 -15.96 5.73 16.03
CA HIS A 251 -15.56 6.54 17.18
C HIS A 251 -14.18 7.18 16.93
N PRO A 252 -13.92 8.40 17.43
CA PRO A 252 -12.61 9.07 17.28
C PRO A 252 -11.43 8.25 17.83
N ASP A 253 -11.63 7.55 18.95
CA ASP A 253 -10.59 6.71 19.56
C ASP A 253 -10.26 5.50 18.68
N THR A 254 -11.25 4.91 18.02
CA THR A 254 -11.08 3.81 17.08
C THR A 254 -10.27 4.26 15.85
N LEU A 255 -10.58 5.43 15.31
CA LEU A 255 -9.80 5.98 14.20
C LEU A 255 -8.36 6.32 14.62
N THR A 256 -8.18 6.84 15.83
CA THR A 256 -6.85 7.06 16.42
C THR A 256 -6.07 5.75 16.53
N LEU A 257 -6.72 4.68 17.00
CA LEU A 257 -6.15 3.33 17.04
C LEU A 257 -5.77 2.82 15.64
N MET A 258 -6.63 3.05 14.62
CA MET A 258 -6.33 2.65 13.24
C MET A 258 -5.08 3.35 12.68
N PHE A 259 -4.85 4.59 13.05
CA PHE A 259 -3.69 5.39 12.60
C PHE A 259 -2.44 5.19 13.46
N ALA A 260 -2.56 4.56 14.64
CA ALA A 260 -1.42 4.22 15.48
C ALA A 260 -0.53 3.14 14.84
N PRO A 261 0.75 3.01 15.26
CA PRO A 261 1.62 1.95 14.75
C PRO A 261 1.15 0.58 15.24
N GLN A 262 0.50 -0.18 14.35
CA GLN A 262 0.03 -1.53 14.62
C GLN A 262 1.04 -2.61 14.19
N TYR A 263 1.86 -2.29 13.18
CA TYR A 263 3.06 -3.03 12.81
C TYR A 263 4.18 -2.04 12.51
N GLN A 264 5.23 -2.09 13.31
CA GLN A 264 6.39 -1.21 13.22
C GLN A 264 7.65 -2.04 13.53
N PRO A 265 8.36 -2.52 12.49
CA PRO A 265 9.48 -3.43 12.68
C PRO A 265 10.71 -2.79 13.34
N ASP A 266 10.81 -1.47 13.29
CA ASP A 266 11.82 -0.65 13.96
C ASP A 266 11.19 0.70 14.32
N PRO A 267 11.42 1.27 15.52
CA PRO A 267 10.79 2.54 15.93
C PRO A 267 11.18 3.74 15.07
N ARG A 268 12.27 3.65 14.31
CA ARG A 268 12.78 4.71 13.42
C ARG A 268 12.11 4.73 12.05
N VAL A 269 11.28 3.71 11.71
CA VAL A 269 10.46 3.70 10.48
C VAL A 269 8.99 3.86 10.83
N PRO A 270 8.15 4.46 9.95
CA PRO A 270 6.76 4.78 10.29
C PRO A 270 5.87 3.56 10.57
N GLY A 271 6.12 2.44 9.88
CA GLY A 271 5.31 1.24 10.00
C GLY A 271 3.94 1.35 9.34
N MET A 272 2.97 0.60 9.87
CA MET A 272 1.61 0.51 9.34
C MET A 272 0.57 0.56 10.46
N GLY A 273 -0.55 1.22 10.19
CA GLY A 273 -1.79 1.15 10.98
C GLY A 273 -2.74 0.08 10.44
N PHE A 274 -3.99 0.10 10.84
CA PHE A 274 -5.01 -0.82 10.32
C PHE A 274 -5.54 -0.35 8.97
N GLY A 275 -5.04 -0.98 7.90
CA GLY A 275 -5.42 -0.67 6.52
C GLY A 275 -4.81 0.62 5.96
N PHE A 276 -3.92 1.28 6.68
CA PHE A 276 -3.26 2.52 6.27
C PHE A 276 -1.75 2.42 6.45
N PHE A 277 -1.01 2.96 5.48
CA PHE A 277 0.41 3.22 5.64
C PHE A 277 0.61 4.47 6.48
N ARG A 278 1.70 4.50 7.24
CA ARG A 278 2.12 5.64 8.06
C ARG A 278 3.37 6.27 7.46
N GLY A 279 3.50 7.57 7.63
CA GLY A 279 4.64 8.33 7.16
C GLY A 279 4.89 9.55 8.03
N SER A 280 5.88 10.35 7.64
CA SER A 280 6.18 11.64 8.23
C SER A 280 6.54 12.64 7.13
N ALA A 281 6.07 13.87 7.27
CA ALA A 281 6.41 14.98 6.40
C ALA A 281 6.90 16.17 7.26
N GLY A 282 8.22 16.38 7.33
CA GLY A 282 8.80 17.45 8.14
C GLY A 282 8.46 17.38 9.64
N GLY A 283 8.28 16.18 10.19
CA GLY A 283 7.85 15.95 11.58
C GLY A 283 6.34 15.82 11.76
N HIS A 284 5.52 16.24 10.80
CA HIS A 284 4.07 16.01 10.82
C HIS A 284 3.75 14.53 10.56
N ARG A 285 2.85 13.98 11.35
CA ARG A 285 2.33 12.62 11.14
C ARG A 285 1.47 12.60 9.89
N VAL A 286 1.78 11.72 8.96
CA VAL A 286 0.96 11.50 7.77
C VAL A 286 0.50 10.05 7.68
N ILE A 287 -0.68 9.87 7.11
CA ILE A 287 -1.34 8.60 6.88
C ILE A 287 -1.68 8.53 5.40
N GLU A 288 -1.43 7.40 4.75
CA GLU A 288 -1.62 7.31 3.32
C GLU A 288 -2.12 5.95 2.84
N HIS A 289 -2.61 5.93 1.61
CA HIS A 289 -2.80 4.69 0.85
C HIS A 289 -2.76 4.96 -0.65
N GLN A 290 -2.00 4.13 -1.38
CA GLN A 290 -1.96 4.13 -2.84
C GLN A 290 -2.94 3.11 -3.42
N GLY A 291 -3.51 3.40 -4.59
CA GLY A 291 -4.32 2.47 -5.37
C GLY A 291 -3.78 2.30 -6.79
N ILE A 292 -3.64 1.05 -7.23
CA ILE A 292 -3.14 0.71 -8.56
C ILE A 292 -4.03 -0.37 -9.17
N LEU A 293 -4.62 -0.06 -10.32
CA LEU A 293 -5.27 -1.00 -11.22
C LEU A 293 -4.86 -0.67 -12.67
N PRO A 294 -4.97 -1.62 -13.60
CA PRO A 294 -4.73 -1.31 -15.01
C PRO A 294 -5.53 -0.09 -15.46
N GLY A 295 -4.83 0.94 -15.94
CA GLY A 295 -5.41 2.20 -16.40
C GLY A 295 -5.77 3.21 -15.32
N PHE A 296 -5.68 2.88 -14.02
CA PHE A 296 -6.00 3.76 -12.90
C PHE A 296 -4.91 3.76 -11.84
N ASN A 297 -4.56 4.95 -11.37
CA ASN A 297 -3.71 5.15 -10.20
C ASN A 297 -4.36 6.18 -9.28
N SER A 298 -4.32 5.93 -8.00
CA SER A 298 -4.90 6.79 -7.00
C SER A 298 -3.98 6.91 -5.78
N GLN A 299 -4.07 8.04 -5.10
CA GLN A 299 -3.33 8.30 -3.87
C GLN A 299 -4.17 9.13 -2.92
N ILE A 300 -4.16 8.79 -1.66
CA ILE A 300 -4.67 9.64 -0.57
C ILE A 300 -3.56 9.88 0.44
N TRP A 301 -3.55 11.11 0.97
CA TRP A 301 -2.71 11.55 2.08
C TRP A 301 -3.57 12.28 3.11
N LEU A 302 -3.27 12.05 4.37
CA LEU A 302 -3.89 12.72 5.51
C LEU A 302 -2.78 13.18 6.46
N ALA A 303 -2.84 14.42 6.89
CA ALA A 303 -2.14 14.92 8.06
C ALA A 303 -3.20 15.23 9.13
N PRO A 304 -3.56 14.24 9.99
CA PRO A 304 -4.71 14.37 10.88
C PRO A 304 -4.56 15.51 11.88
N ASP A 305 -3.34 15.70 12.40
CA ASP A 305 -3.04 16.74 13.38
C ASP A 305 -3.16 18.15 12.79
N ASP A 306 -2.97 18.28 11.46
CA ASP A 306 -3.08 19.53 10.70
C ASP A 306 -4.46 19.69 10.03
N ARG A 307 -5.34 18.71 10.19
CA ARG A 307 -6.67 18.65 9.54
C ARG A 307 -6.59 18.85 8.02
N LEU A 308 -5.56 18.28 7.40
CA LEU A 308 -5.26 18.41 5.99
C LEU A 308 -5.33 17.06 5.29
N GLY A 309 -6.06 17.00 4.19
CA GLY A 309 -6.17 15.84 3.31
C GLY A 309 -5.85 16.18 1.86
N LEU A 310 -5.27 15.23 1.16
CA LEU A 310 -4.96 15.33 -0.26
C LEU A 310 -5.36 14.03 -0.94
N MET A 311 -6.03 14.12 -2.09
CA MET A 311 -6.20 12.99 -2.98
C MET A 311 -5.77 13.32 -4.40
N ALA A 312 -5.33 12.29 -5.13
CA ALA A 312 -5.13 12.35 -6.56
C ALA A 312 -5.64 11.05 -7.21
N LEU A 313 -6.47 11.18 -8.24
CA LEU A 313 -7.04 10.09 -9.03
C LEU A 313 -6.62 10.29 -10.48
N VAL A 314 -5.97 9.31 -11.09
CA VAL A 314 -5.36 9.43 -12.42
C VAL A 314 -5.81 8.28 -13.30
N THR A 315 -6.15 8.60 -14.55
CA THR A 315 -6.31 7.62 -15.62
C THR A 315 -5.31 7.88 -16.75
N GLY A 316 -4.71 6.81 -17.30
CA GLY A 316 -3.78 6.89 -18.41
C GLY A 316 -2.45 7.60 -18.10
N GLY A 317 -1.91 7.41 -16.90
CA GLY A 317 -0.58 7.93 -16.53
C GLY A 317 0.53 6.93 -16.86
N ARG A 318 1.54 7.35 -17.63
CA ARG A 318 2.72 6.52 -17.87
C ARG A 318 3.53 6.37 -16.58
N GLN A 319 3.70 5.13 -16.10
CA GLN A 319 4.39 4.82 -14.84
C GLN A 319 3.82 5.60 -13.61
N ALA A 320 2.53 5.92 -13.64
CA ALA A 320 1.91 6.72 -12.58
C ALA A 320 2.02 6.06 -11.19
N MET A 321 2.10 4.74 -11.14
CA MET A 321 2.36 4.00 -9.89
C MET A 321 3.66 4.40 -9.19
N LEU A 322 4.65 4.95 -9.91
CA LEU A 322 5.93 5.37 -9.36
C LEU A 322 5.91 6.86 -8.99
N TRP A 323 5.53 7.74 -9.94
CA TRP A 323 5.64 9.18 -9.72
C TRP A 323 4.47 9.78 -8.91
N LEU A 324 3.27 9.18 -8.94
CA LEU A 324 2.10 9.77 -8.26
C LEU A 324 2.29 9.89 -6.74
N PRO A 325 2.81 8.86 -6.02
CA PRO A 325 3.12 9.00 -4.60
C PRO A 325 4.13 10.13 -4.31
N ALA A 326 5.21 10.21 -5.09
CA ALA A 326 6.24 11.24 -4.88
C ALA A 326 5.71 12.66 -5.18
N GLU A 327 4.99 12.85 -6.28
CA GLU A 327 4.40 14.16 -6.62
C GLU A 327 3.34 14.59 -5.58
N THR A 328 2.55 13.66 -5.07
CA THR A 328 1.57 13.97 -4.02
C THR A 328 2.23 14.18 -2.67
N ALA A 329 3.35 13.51 -2.36
CA ALA A 329 4.19 13.80 -1.20
C ALA A 329 4.76 15.21 -1.27
N THR A 330 5.33 15.62 -2.43
CA THR A 330 5.77 17.00 -2.69
C THR A 330 4.66 18.02 -2.44
N LEU A 331 3.44 17.75 -2.95
CA LEU A 331 2.29 18.62 -2.68
C LEU A 331 1.96 18.66 -1.19
N MET A 332 1.97 17.53 -0.48
CA MET A 332 1.69 17.49 0.95
C MET A 332 2.73 18.29 1.74
N HIS A 333 4.03 18.14 1.43
CA HIS A 333 5.08 18.96 2.03
C HIS A 333 4.83 20.47 1.82
N GLY A 334 4.49 20.87 0.58
CA GLY A 334 4.16 22.25 0.27
C GLY A 334 2.93 22.78 1.02
N LEU A 335 1.88 21.95 1.15
CA LEU A 335 0.66 22.30 1.88
C LEU A 335 0.88 22.43 3.39
N LEU A 336 1.83 21.66 3.95
CA LEU A 336 2.26 21.72 5.35
C LEU A 336 3.30 22.83 5.61
N GLY A 337 3.86 23.42 4.54
CA GLY A 337 4.90 24.45 4.66
C GLY A 337 6.27 23.90 5.10
N VAL A 338 6.54 22.61 4.85
CA VAL A 338 7.78 21.95 5.24
C VAL A 338 8.62 21.57 4.01
N ALA A 339 9.95 21.49 4.21
CA ALA A 339 10.86 21.10 3.15
C ALA A 339 10.73 19.61 2.81
N GLU A 340 10.94 19.28 1.54
CA GLU A 340 11.08 17.89 1.12
C GLU A 340 12.36 17.26 1.70
N PRO A 341 12.33 15.95 2.02
CA PRO A 341 13.54 15.24 2.43
C PRO A 341 14.61 15.28 1.32
N ALA A 342 15.80 15.72 1.67
CA ALA A 342 16.92 15.82 0.74
C ALA A 342 18.08 14.94 1.20
N ILE A 343 18.96 14.59 0.26
CA ILE A 343 20.26 13.99 0.60
C ILE A 343 21.07 15.01 1.40
N ARG A 344 21.67 14.56 2.49
CA ARG A 344 22.52 15.35 3.36
C ARG A 344 23.99 15.06 3.08
N ASP A 345 24.78 16.09 2.88
CA ASP A 345 26.23 16.01 2.68
C ASP A 345 27.00 16.46 3.93
N ASP A 346 26.28 16.98 4.95
CA ASP A 346 26.83 17.50 6.20
C ASP A 346 26.92 16.45 7.31
N VAL A 347 26.37 15.26 7.12
CA VAL A 347 26.44 14.15 8.09
C VAL A 347 27.63 13.26 7.77
N ALA A 348 28.48 13.03 8.77
CA ALA A 348 29.67 12.23 8.63
C ALA A 348 29.36 10.74 8.41
N HIS A 349 30.20 10.08 7.60
CA HIS A 349 30.17 8.63 7.50
C HIS A 349 30.86 7.99 8.72
N HIS A 350 30.36 6.83 9.15
CA HIS A 350 30.83 6.03 10.26
C HIS A 350 31.41 4.70 9.76
N PRO A 351 32.71 4.65 9.31
CA PRO A 351 33.30 3.42 8.75
C PRO A 351 33.32 2.24 9.73
N GLU A 352 33.30 2.49 11.02
CA GLU A 352 33.30 1.47 12.07
C GLU A 352 32.09 0.54 12.03
N ILE A 353 30.92 1.03 11.58
CA ILE A 353 29.72 0.20 11.47
C ILE A 353 29.62 -0.56 10.15
N TRP A 354 30.45 -0.23 9.15
CA TRP A 354 30.29 -0.80 7.80
C TRP A 354 30.44 -2.33 7.77
N SER A 355 31.26 -2.89 8.64
CA SER A 355 31.40 -4.35 8.77
C SER A 355 30.10 -5.02 9.24
N GLU A 356 29.29 -4.30 9.99
CA GLU A 356 28.00 -4.78 10.49
C GLU A 356 26.91 -4.73 9.41
N ILE A 357 26.81 -3.59 8.69
CA ILE A 357 25.76 -3.39 7.70
C ILE A 357 26.08 -4.04 6.34
N CYS A 358 27.34 -4.20 5.95
CA CYS A 358 27.71 -4.83 4.69
C CYS A 358 27.39 -6.33 4.68
N GLY A 359 26.73 -6.78 3.62
CA GLY A 359 26.35 -8.17 3.44
C GLY A 359 25.16 -8.35 2.51
N TYR A 360 24.66 -9.57 2.44
CA TYR A 360 23.51 -9.92 1.64
C TYR A 360 22.26 -10.04 2.51
N TYR A 361 21.20 -9.40 2.05
CA TYR A 361 19.87 -9.36 2.65
C TYR A 361 18.90 -10.01 1.67
N PRO A 362 18.68 -11.33 1.75
CA PRO A 362 17.81 -12.04 0.82
C PRO A 362 16.36 -11.56 0.93
N MET A 363 15.66 -11.56 -0.20
CA MET A 363 14.21 -11.45 -0.20
C MET A 363 13.64 -12.75 0.36
N SER A 364 13.04 -12.67 1.54
CA SER A 364 12.28 -13.77 2.13
C SER A 364 10.88 -13.85 1.49
N GLY A 365 10.32 -15.05 1.39
CA GLY A 365 8.98 -15.28 0.90
C GLY A 365 8.89 -16.15 -0.34
N SER A 366 7.66 -16.40 -0.80
CA SER A 366 7.39 -17.24 -1.96
C SER A 366 8.01 -16.66 -3.25
N LEU A 367 8.38 -17.54 -4.17
CA LEU A 367 8.75 -17.11 -5.53
C LEU A 367 7.58 -16.44 -6.26
N THR A 368 6.36 -16.64 -5.78
CA THR A 368 5.13 -16.05 -6.30
C THR A 368 4.81 -14.68 -5.71
N ASP A 369 5.60 -14.17 -4.78
CA ASP A 369 5.50 -12.78 -4.27
C ASP A 369 6.10 -11.81 -5.30
N VAL A 370 5.44 -11.69 -6.45
CA VAL A 370 5.98 -11.04 -7.66
C VAL A 370 6.10 -9.53 -7.47
N ARG A 371 5.15 -8.89 -6.78
CA ARG A 371 5.19 -7.43 -6.53
C ARG A 371 6.39 -7.06 -5.67
N ALA A 372 6.58 -7.74 -4.54
CA ALA A 372 7.73 -7.53 -3.68
C ALA A 372 9.05 -7.83 -4.42
N ARG A 373 9.09 -8.92 -5.20
CA ARG A 373 10.27 -9.27 -6.00
C ARG A 373 10.55 -8.29 -7.14
N SER A 374 9.54 -7.61 -7.69
CA SER A 374 9.76 -6.55 -8.67
C SER A 374 10.47 -5.33 -8.07
N MET A 375 10.32 -5.09 -6.76
CA MET A 375 10.96 -3.99 -6.03
C MET A 375 12.39 -4.34 -5.57
N VAL A 376 12.57 -5.51 -4.96
CA VAL A 376 13.85 -5.89 -4.33
C VAL A 376 14.56 -7.07 -5.01
N GLY A 377 14.05 -7.58 -6.11
CA GLY A 377 14.65 -8.69 -6.87
C GLY A 377 14.80 -9.97 -6.05
N ALA A 378 16.00 -10.56 -6.10
CA ALA A 378 16.37 -11.71 -5.27
C ALA A 378 16.77 -11.29 -3.84
N GLY A 379 16.88 -9.99 -3.60
CA GLY A 379 17.33 -9.40 -2.35
C GLY A 379 18.24 -8.19 -2.61
N VAL A 380 18.84 -7.71 -1.55
CA VAL A 380 19.68 -6.51 -1.54
C VAL A 380 21.08 -6.87 -1.02
N GLU A 381 22.11 -6.31 -1.64
CA GLU A 381 23.50 -6.41 -1.16
C GLU A 381 23.98 -5.01 -0.75
N VAL A 382 24.52 -4.90 0.45
CA VAL A 382 25.27 -3.71 0.88
C VAL A 382 26.76 -4.03 0.80
N ARG A 383 27.52 -3.19 0.11
CA ARG A 383 28.98 -3.35 -0.05
C ARG A 383 29.68 -2.00 -0.11
N ILE A 384 30.97 -1.99 0.12
CA ILE A 384 31.80 -0.81 -0.10
C ILE A 384 32.17 -0.73 -1.59
N SER A 385 31.95 0.43 -2.19
CA SER A 385 32.31 0.73 -3.58
C SER A 385 32.76 2.20 -3.67
N GLY A 386 33.96 2.45 -4.21
CA GLY A 386 34.53 3.79 -4.22
C GLY A 386 34.73 4.42 -2.85
N GLY A 387 35.01 3.59 -1.84
CA GLY A 387 35.24 4.03 -0.45
C GLY A 387 33.96 4.36 0.34
N LEU A 388 32.76 4.10 -0.19
CA LEU A 388 31.49 4.39 0.46
C LEU A 388 30.53 3.20 0.41
N PRO A 389 29.58 3.08 1.35
CA PRO A 389 28.57 2.03 1.33
C PRO A 389 27.56 2.25 0.21
N VAL A 390 27.28 1.19 -0.53
CA VAL A 390 26.36 1.16 -1.67
C VAL A 390 25.40 0.01 -1.53
N LEU A 391 24.11 0.29 -1.71
CA LEU A 391 23.03 -0.69 -1.72
C LEU A 391 22.75 -1.11 -3.16
N ARG A 392 22.84 -2.41 -3.45
CA ARG A 392 22.53 -2.99 -4.76
C ARG A 392 21.28 -3.85 -4.66
N VAL A 393 20.31 -3.60 -5.50
CA VAL A 393 19.18 -4.50 -5.65
C VAL A 393 19.56 -5.59 -6.66
N LEU A 394 19.41 -6.85 -6.29
CA LEU A 394 19.76 -8.01 -7.13
C LEU A 394 18.62 -8.31 -8.13
N THR A 395 18.54 -7.47 -9.15
CA THR A 395 17.50 -7.44 -10.19
C THR A 395 18.14 -7.35 -11.56
N PRO A 396 17.47 -7.75 -12.65
CA PRO A 396 17.93 -7.53 -14.01
C PRO A 396 18.04 -6.05 -14.43
N ILE A 397 17.51 -5.11 -13.65
CA ILE A 397 17.56 -3.67 -13.96
C ILE A 397 18.98 -3.14 -13.71
N PRO A 398 19.76 -2.76 -14.76
CA PRO A 398 21.19 -2.43 -14.62
C PRO A 398 21.46 -1.27 -13.67
N ALA A 399 20.55 -0.30 -13.60
CA ALA A 399 20.71 0.87 -12.75
C ALA A 399 20.64 0.53 -11.25
N LEU A 400 19.71 -0.36 -10.85
CA LEU A 400 19.57 -0.85 -9.49
C LEU A 400 20.69 -1.83 -9.14
N LEU A 401 21.15 -2.61 -10.12
CA LEU A 401 22.27 -3.53 -9.95
C LEU A 401 23.62 -2.80 -9.77
N ARG A 402 23.83 -1.64 -10.41
CA ARG A 402 25.02 -0.80 -10.18
C ARG A 402 25.09 -0.31 -8.73
N GLY A 403 23.95 -0.01 -8.15
CA GLY A 403 23.78 0.33 -6.75
C GLY A 403 23.44 1.80 -6.52
N LEU A 404 22.90 2.05 -5.35
CA LEU A 404 22.50 3.33 -4.79
C LEU A 404 23.43 3.66 -3.63
N ARG A 405 24.03 4.84 -3.61
CA ARG A 405 24.85 5.28 -2.50
C ARG A 405 23.99 5.41 -1.24
N LEU A 406 24.49 4.91 -0.12
CA LEU A 406 23.90 5.13 1.21
C LEU A 406 24.49 6.42 1.78
N HIS A 407 23.66 7.46 1.90
CA HIS A 407 24.04 8.74 2.49
C HIS A 407 23.61 8.74 3.95
N PRO A 408 24.49 9.02 4.92
CA PRO A 408 24.09 9.23 6.32
C PRO A 408 22.98 10.28 6.41
N ASP A 409 21.95 10.01 7.22
CA ASP A 409 20.75 10.88 7.30
C ASP A 409 20.51 11.45 8.69
N ASP A 410 21.14 10.88 9.72
CA ASP A 410 20.98 11.26 11.11
C ASP A 410 22.36 11.44 11.76
N PRO A 411 22.70 12.63 12.31
CA PRO A 411 23.99 12.86 12.95
C PRO A 411 24.18 12.08 14.26
N ASP A 412 23.08 11.69 14.91
CA ASP A 412 23.09 11.02 16.22
C ASP A 412 22.93 9.49 16.08
N ASP A 413 22.57 8.99 14.88
CA ASP A 413 22.38 7.57 14.62
C ASP A 413 23.10 7.12 13.33
N PRO A 414 24.26 6.44 13.44
CA PRO A 414 25.05 6.02 12.28
C PRO A 414 24.41 4.90 11.44
N PHE A 415 23.30 4.30 11.91
CA PHE A 415 22.58 3.24 11.22
C PHE A 415 21.44 3.74 10.33
N VAL A 416 21.25 5.06 10.24
CA VAL A 416 20.20 5.71 9.45
C VAL A 416 20.80 6.31 8.18
N PHE A 417 20.27 5.91 7.04
CA PHE A 417 20.74 6.34 5.72
C PHE A 417 19.59 6.79 4.84
N ARG A 418 19.92 7.60 3.81
CA ARG A 418 19.02 8.00 2.74
C ARG A 418 19.58 7.57 1.40
N ILE A 419 18.69 7.18 0.47
CA ILE A 419 19.00 6.84 -0.91
C ILE A 419 18.26 7.76 -1.86
N ASP A 420 18.90 8.07 -3.00
CA ASP A 420 18.31 8.85 -4.08
C ASP A 420 17.59 7.94 -5.08
N LEU A 421 16.27 8.11 -5.17
CA LEU A 421 15.37 7.39 -6.08
C LEU A 421 14.72 8.34 -7.11
N THR A 422 15.16 9.62 -7.17
CA THR A 422 14.58 10.67 -8.02
C THR A 422 14.57 10.31 -9.50
N ARG A 423 15.60 9.60 -9.97
CA ARG A 423 15.67 9.11 -11.37
C ARG A 423 14.55 8.14 -11.76
N TRP A 424 13.86 7.55 -10.78
CA TRP A 424 12.69 6.67 -10.98
C TRP A 424 11.38 7.36 -10.63
N GLY A 425 11.43 8.66 -10.26
CA GLY A 425 10.25 9.41 -9.86
C GLY A 425 9.73 9.07 -8.46
N LEU A 426 10.58 8.49 -7.60
CA LEU A 426 10.22 8.06 -6.24
C LEU A 426 10.77 9.00 -5.14
N GLY A 427 11.42 10.11 -5.52
CA GLY A 427 12.04 11.03 -4.55
C GLY A 427 13.23 10.41 -3.83
N THR A 428 13.25 10.46 -2.51
CA THR A 428 14.27 9.82 -1.67
C THR A 428 13.62 8.76 -0.79
N GLY A 429 14.39 7.75 -0.36
CA GLY A 429 13.94 6.75 0.60
C GLY A 429 14.90 6.67 1.79
N ARG A 430 14.36 6.47 2.99
CA ARG A 430 15.14 6.27 4.21
C ARG A 430 15.32 4.77 4.46
N ILE A 431 16.52 4.38 4.85
CA ILE A 431 16.89 3.01 5.19
C ILE A 431 17.48 3.02 6.59
N VAL A 432 17.00 2.11 7.41
CA VAL A 432 17.43 1.97 8.79
C VAL A 432 17.99 0.55 8.98
N PHE A 433 19.18 0.46 9.54
CA PHE A 433 19.75 -0.82 9.99
C PHE A 433 19.55 -0.97 11.50
N GLY A 434 19.20 -2.16 11.93
CA GLY A 434 18.97 -2.48 13.33
C GLY A 434 19.20 -3.96 13.62
N HIS A 435 19.33 -4.32 14.89
CA HIS A 435 19.36 -5.72 15.27
C HIS A 435 17.95 -6.29 15.37
N ASP A 436 17.69 -7.37 14.67
CA ASP A 436 16.43 -8.10 14.76
C ASP A 436 16.26 -8.73 16.14
N VAL A 437 15.17 -8.39 16.82
CA VAL A 437 14.92 -8.81 18.21
C VAL A 437 14.83 -10.33 18.34
N GLY A 438 14.34 -11.04 17.31
CA GLY A 438 14.16 -12.48 17.34
C GLY A 438 15.43 -13.28 17.06
N THR A 439 16.32 -12.76 16.19
CA THR A 439 17.51 -13.49 15.71
C THR A 439 18.81 -12.88 16.19
N GLY A 440 18.79 -11.64 16.71
CA GLY A 440 20.00 -10.87 17.08
C GLY A 440 20.86 -10.46 15.88
N GLY A 441 20.48 -10.86 14.66
CA GLY A 441 21.18 -10.54 13.43
C GLY A 441 20.83 -9.13 12.90
N MET A 442 21.68 -8.60 11.99
CA MET A 442 21.41 -7.32 11.34
C MET A 442 20.18 -7.42 10.43
N ALA A 443 19.28 -6.44 10.53
CA ALA A 443 18.12 -6.25 9.69
C ALA A 443 18.17 -4.87 9.01
N MET A 444 17.52 -4.77 7.85
CA MET A 444 17.34 -3.55 7.07
C MET A 444 15.86 -3.27 6.96
N HIS A 445 15.45 -2.05 7.30
CA HIS A 445 14.08 -1.57 7.27
C HIS A 445 13.95 -0.38 6.32
N PHE A 446 12.80 -0.26 5.66
CA PHE A 446 12.51 0.80 4.69
C PHE A 446 11.38 1.68 5.23
N ASP A 447 11.45 2.98 4.97
CA ASP A 447 10.37 3.91 5.32
C ASP A 447 9.23 3.93 4.29
N LEU A 448 9.54 3.66 3.02
CA LEU A 448 8.56 3.65 1.93
C LEU A 448 7.55 2.50 2.02
N ILE A 449 7.97 1.39 2.62
CA ILE A 449 7.14 0.20 2.86
C ILE A 449 7.58 -0.49 4.15
N PRO A 450 6.69 -1.07 4.96
CA PRO A 450 7.04 -1.71 6.23
C PRO A 450 7.76 -3.07 6.06
N MET A 451 8.61 -3.18 5.04
CA MET A 451 9.36 -4.41 4.75
C MET A 451 10.67 -4.46 5.54
N THR A 452 11.00 -5.65 6.02
CA THR A 452 12.26 -5.96 6.68
C THR A 452 13.02 -7.04 5.91
N LEU A 453 14.29 -6.78 5.61
CA LEU A 453 15.19 -7.77 5.06
C LEU A 453 16.25 -8.13 6.12
N ARG A 454 16.43 -9.42 6.39
CA ARG A 454 17.41 -9.90 7.39
C ARG A 454 18.71 -10.32 6.74
N LYS A 455 19.85 -9.92 7.32
CA LYS A 455 21.17 -10.24 6.82
C LYS A 455 21.42 -11.75 6.87
N SER A 456 21.86 -12.32 5.73
CA SER A 456 22.22 -13.73 5.65
C SER A 456 23.64 -13.99 6.16
N GLY A 457 23.78 -14.94 7.05
CA GLY A 457 25.10 -15.40 7.52
C GLY A 457 25.91 -16.20 6.50
N TRP A 458 25.28 -16.66 5.41
CA TRP A 458 25.87 -17.66 4.49
C TRP A 458 27.02 -17.10 3.62
N LEU A 459 26.97 -15.85 3.18
CA LEU A 459 28.03 -15.25 2.35
C LEU A 459 29.25 -14.79 3.14
N SER A 460 29.13 -14.55 4.45
CA SER A 460 30.28 -14.24 5.30
C SER A 460 31.21 -15.45 5.48
N ALA A 461 30.65 -16.65 5.53
CA ALA A 461 31.41 -17.89 5.62
C ALA A 461 32.15 -18.28 4.32
N ALA A 462 31.52 -18.03 3.15
CA ALA A 462 32.10 -18.35 1.84
C ALA A 462 33.26 -17.40 1.46
N ARG A 463 33.23 -16.13 1.86
CA ARG A 463 34.33 -15.16 1.64
C ARG A 463 35.50 -15.34 2.57
N ARG A 464 35.29 -15.77 3.84
CA ARG A 464 36.41 -16.11 4.77
C ARG A 464 37.27 -17.27 4.28
N ARG A 465 36.74 -18.14 3.42
CA ARG A 465 37.49 -19.24 2.80
C ARG A 465 38.32 -18.87 1.58
N ARG A 466 38.21 -17.64 1.05
CA ARG A 466 38.89 -17.15 -0.18
C ARG A 466 39.89 -16.01 0.05
N MET A 467 40.19 -15.64 1.28
CA MET A 467 41.30 -14.74 1.54
C MET A 467 42.57 -15.62 1.72
N PRO A 468 43.58 -15.54 0.83
CA PRO A 468 44.89 -16.11 1.11
C PRO A 468 45.50 -15.38 2.31
N ARG A 469 46.18 -16.14 3.17
CA ARG A 469 46.97 -15.62 4.30
C ARG A 469 48.11 -14.77 3.81
#